data_b23bbc5936cc09c16609b61e58b48044
#
_entry.id   b23bbc5936cc09c16609b61e58b48044
#
_cell.length_a   1.000
_cell.length_b   1.000
_cell.length_c   1.000
_cell.angle_alpha   90.00
_cell.angle_beta   90.00
_cell.angle_gamma   90.00
#
_symmetry.space_group_name_H-M   'P 1'
#
loop_
_entity.id
_entity.type
_entity.pdbx_description
1 polymer ?
#
loop_
_entity_poly.entity_id
_entity_poly.type
_entity_poly.pdbx_seq_one_letter_code
_entity_poly.pdbx_strand_id
1 'polypeptide(L)'
;MSERFVRIYEIVMKYEGGYVNHPNDPGGETYKGISRRAHPNWEGWRLIDQKKPVSEDLVRRFYYDQFWLPLRCEEMPAPVGEYLFDFAVNTGIRQAVKTIQMAAGVAADGILGPITMGAIRRSDVQVLMYKFLAHRIDFYVTITTQRRRQFEVFFLGWIRRTIEVFSLLMSQK
;
A
#
# COMPACT_ATOMS: atom_id res chain seq x y z
N MET A 1 -5.21 11.03 13.69
CA MET A 1 -5.01 10.65 12.28
C MET A 1 -5.52 11.77 11.41
N SER A 2 -4.81 12.13 10.34
CA SER A 2 -5.21 13.21 9.45
C SER A 2 -6.40 12.81 8.55
N GLU A 3 -7.11 13.81 8.00
CA GLU A 3 -8.18 13.57 7.02
C GLU A 3 -7.65 12.89 5.75
N ARG A 4 -6.40 13.21 5.32
CA ARG A 4 -5.74 12.59 4.19
C ARG A 4 -5.62 11.08 4.38
N PHE A 5 -5.12 10.66 5.55
CA PHE A 5 -5.01 9.24 5.87
C PHE A 5 -6.38 8.55 5.92
N VAL A 6 -7.37 9.14 6.60
CA VAL A 6 -8.70 8.54 6.73
C VAL A 6 -9.31 8.29 5.34
N ARG A 7 -9.22 9.26 4.45
CA ARG A 7 -9.75 9.16 3.09
C ARG A 7 -9.10 8.05 2.28
N ILE A 8 -7.76 7.99 2.26
CA ILE A 8 -7.08 6.93 1.50
C ILE A 8 -7.27 5.55 2.14
N TYR A 9 -7.33 5.47 3.47
CA TYR A 9 -7.64 4.24 4.18
C TYR A 9 -9.00 3.67 3.74
N GLU A 10 -10.04 4.48 3.67
CA GLU A 10 -11.36 4.06 3.21
C GLU A 10 -11.36 3.54 1.76
N ILE A 11 -10.56 4.16 0.90
CA ILE A 11 -10.37 3.69 -0.48
C ILE A 11 -9.68 2.33 -0.48
N VAL A 12 -8.58 2.17 0.26
CA VAL A 12 -7.80 0.93 0.34
C VAL A 12 -8.63 -0.21 0.90
N MET A 13 -9.44 0.03 1.93
CA MET A 13 -10.29 -1.00 2.55
C MET A 13 -11.37 -1.58 1.61
N LYS A 14 -11.70 -0.91 0.51
CA LYS A 14 -12.59 -1.48 -0.52
C LYS A 14 -11.96 -2.66 -1.28
N TYR A 15 -10.64 -2.71 -1.30
CA TYR A 15 -9.88 -3.78 -1.97
C TYR A 15 -9.41 -4.86 -1.01
N GLU A 16 -9.40 -4.58 0.30
CA GLU A 16 -9.00 -5.56 1.31
C GLU A 16 -10.19 -6.46 1.67
N GLY A 17 -9.93 -7.77 1.71
CA GLY A 17 -10.95 -8.76 2.06
C GLY A 17 -11.39 -8.69 3.53
N GLY A 18 -12.40 -9.49 3.87
CA GLY A 18 -12.82 -9.70 5.26
C GLY A 18 -11.87 -10.63 6.02
N TYR A 19 -12.46 -11.50 6.85
CA TYR A 19 -11.73 -12.59 7.51
C TYR A 19 -11.57 -13.77 6.56
N VAL A 20 -10.34 -14.24 6.41
CA VAL A 20 -9.97 -15.44 5.63
C VAL A 20 -9.09 -16.33 6.49
N ASN A 21 -9.46 -17.61 6.61
CA ASN A 21 -8.64 -18.63 7.26
C ASN A 21 -8.82 -19.94 6.48
N HIS A 22 -8.03 -20.10 5.42
CA HIS A 22 -8.10 -21.30 4.60
C HIS A 22 -6.84 -22.15 4.83
N PRO A 23 -6.95 -23.46 5.16
CA PRO A 23 -5.80 -24.31 5.48
C PRO A 23 -4.72 -24.38 4.38
N ASN A 24 -5.12 -24.16 3.12
CA ASN A 24 -4.23 -24.21 1.97
C ASN A 24 -3.78 -22.81 1.49
N ASP A 25 -4.10 -21.74 2.24
CA ASP A 25 -3.65 -20.40 1.89
C ASP A 25 -2.22 -20.17 2.41
N PRO A 26 -1.23 -19.95 1.52
CA PRO A 26 0.14 -19.65 1.93
C PRO A 26 0.26 -18.39 2.81
N GLY A 27 -0.70 -17.48 2.71
CA GLY A 27 -0.80 -16.27 3.54
C GLY A 27 -1.25 -16.54 4.97
N GLY A 28 -1.88 -17.71 5.21
CA GLY A 28 -2.44 -18.06 6.52
C GLY A 28 -3.66 -17.23 6.88
N GLU A 29 -3.98 -17.22 8.17
CA GLU A 29 -5.10 -16.45 8.70
C GLU A 29 -4.92 -14.95 8.50
N THR A 30 -5.92 -14.30 7.92
CA THR A 30 -5.89 -12.88 7.53
C THR A 30 -7.22 -12.20 7.90
N TYR A 31 -7.15 -11.02 8.46
CA TYR A 31 -8.30 -10.17 8.75
C TYR A 31 -8.12 -8.80 8.13
N LYS A 32 -8.99 -8.41 7.20
CA LYS A 32 -8.92 -7.12 6.50
C LYS A 32 -7.49 -6.80 6.00
N GLY A 33 -6.84 -7.75 5.32
CA GLY A 33 -5.47 -7.60 4.81
C GLY A 33 -4.35 -7.79 5.84
N ILE A 34 -4.65 -7.85 7.14
CA ILE A 34 -3.67 -8.08 8.20
C ILE A 34 -3.43 -9.59 8.33
N SER A 35 -2.23 -10.06 8.00
CA SER A 35 -1.84 -11.47 8.13
C SER A 35 -1.37 -11.78 9.54
N ARG A 36 -1.91 -12.85 10.16
CA ARG A 36 -1.46 -13.32 11.50
C ARG A 36 0.01 -13.74 11.47
N ARG A 37 0.44 -14.35 10.38
CA ARG A 37 1.83 -14.78 10.20
C ARG A 37 2.80 -13.60 10.19
N ALA A 38 2.44 -12.51 9.51
CA ALA A 38 3.29 -11.31 9.42
C ALA A 38 3.21 -10.43 10.68
N HIS A 39 2.04 -10.41 11.35
CA HIS A 39 1.76 -9.56 12.51
C HIS A 39 1.14 -10.37 13.67
N PRO A 40 1.86 -11.36 14.24
CA PRO A 40 1.30 -12.28 15.23
C PRO A 40 0.88 -11.58 16.53
N ASN A 41 1.46 -10.44 16.83
CA ASN A 41 1.21 -9.68 18.06
C ASN A 41 0.14 -8.59 17.91
N TRP A 42 -0.53 -8.50 16.75
CA TRP A 42 -1.61 -7.53 16.60
C TRP A 42 -2.78 -7.86 17.53
N GLU A 43 -3.24 -6.88 18.30
CA GLU A 43 -4.29 -7.06 19.32
C GLU A 43 -5.59 -7.64 18.75
N GLY A 44 -5.89 -7.38 17.49
CA GLY A 44 -7.07 -7.93 16.81
C GLY A 44 -7.14 -9.45 16.86
N TRP A 45 -6.00 -10.15 16.83
CA TRP A 45 -5.97 -11.61 16.91
C TRP A 45 -6.50 -12.13 18.25
N ARG A 46 -6.16 -11.48 19.35
CA ARG A 46 -6.69 -11.84 20.66
C ARG A 46 -8.21 -11.69 20.72
N LEU A 47 -8.77 -10.66 20.08
CA LEU A 47 -10.21 -10.46 20.00
C LEU A 47 -10.89 -11.56 19.15
N ILE A 48 -10.29 -11.88 18.00
CA ILE A 48 -10.78 -12.94 17.10
C ILE A 48 -10.78 -14.29 17.81
N ASP A 49 -9.70 -14.66 18.50
CA ASP A 49 -9.61 -15.91 19.27
C ASP A 49 -10.67 -16.00 20.39
N GLN A 50 -11.03 -14.86 20.97
CA GLN A 50 -12.09 -14.75 21.97
C GLN A 50 -13.50 -14.61 21.37
N LYS A 51 -13.63 -14.69 20.02
CA LYS A 51 -14.90 -14.48 19.29
C LYS A 51 -15.53 -13.12 19.57
N LYS A 52 -14.71 -12.10 19.86
CA LYS A 52 -15.14 -10.71 20.07
C LYS A 52 -15.00 -9.89 18.78
N PRO A 53 -15.83 -8.87 18.59
CA PRO A 53 -15.73 -8.02 17.44
C PRO A 53 -14.43 -7.21 17.45
N VAL A 54 -13.80 -7.07 16.29
CA VAL A 54 -12.65 -6.18 16.08
C VAL A 54 -13.19 -4.84 15.61
N SER A 55 -12.85 -3.77 16.33
CA SER A 55 -13.29 -2.42 15.96
C SER A 55 -12.57 -1.93 14.70
N GLU A 56 -13.26 -1.10 13.91
CA GLU A 56 -12.66 -0.46 12.74
C GLU A 56 -11.47 0.44 13.12
N ASP A 57 -11.54 1.09 14.28
CA ASP A 57 -10.46 1.93 14.79
C ASP A 57 -9.17 1.15 15.09
N LEU A 58 -9.29 -0.11 15.53
CA LEU A 58 -8.11 -0.96 15.75
C LEU A 58 -7.44 -1.34 14.43
N VAL A 59 -8.23 -1.63 13.39
CA VAL A 59 -7.72 -1.89 12.04
C VAL A 59 -7.09 -0.64 11.47
N ARG A 60 -7.78 0.50 11.55
CA ARG A 60 -7.28 1.79 11.04
C ARG A 60 -5.98 2.20 11.70
N ARG A 61 -5.85 2.01 13.03
CA ARG A 61 -4.61 2.27 13.76
C ARG A 61 -3.47 1.39 13.26
N PHE A 62 -3.72 0.11 13.02
CA PHE A 62 -2.72 -0.79 12.45
C PHE A 62 -2.14 -0.24 11.13
N TYR A 63 -3.01 0.14 10.16
CA TYR A 63 -2.56 0.67 8.88
C TYR A 63 -1.82 2.00 9.00
N TYR A 64 -2.26 2.85 9.92
CA TYR A 64 -1.58 4.11 10.23
C TYR A 64 -0.18 3.88 10.78
N ASP A 65 -0.04 3.04 11.80
CA ASP A 65 1.23 2.79 12.49
C ASP A 65 2.20 1.95 11.66
N GLN A 66 1.69 0.99 10.87
CA GLN A 66 2.53 0.08 10.09
C GLN A 66 2.92 0.60 8.70
N PHE A 67 2.16 1.53 8.12
CA PHE A 67 2.40 2.01 6.76
C PHE A 67 2.48 3.54 6.67
N TRP A 68 1.46 4.26 7.12
CA TRP A 68 1.37 5.72 6.94
C TRP A 68 2.50 6.47 7.62
N LEU A 69 2.74 6.19 8.90
CA LEU A 69 3.80 6.82 9.68
C LEU A 69 5.20 6.45 9.17
N PRO A 70 5.56 5.15 8.98
CA PRO A 70 6.89 4.79 8.49
C PRO A 70 7.19 5.33 7.09
N LEU A 71 6.17 5.46 6.24
CA LEU A 71 6.28 6.08 4.91
C LEU A 71 6.30 7.61 4.95
N ARG A 72 6.11 8.24 6.11
CA ARG A 72 6.09 9.69 6.25
C ARG A 72 5.13 10.37 5.26
N CYS A 73 4.00 9.72 4.97
CA CYS A 73 3.08 10.15 3.91
C CYS A 73 2.55 11.57 4.13
N GLU A 74 2.38 11.99 5.39
CA GLU A 74 1.93 13.34 5.73
C GLU A 74 2.90 14.45 5.29
N GLU A 75 4.18 14.12 5.20
CA GLU A 75 5.22 15.06 4.81
C GLU A 75 5.40 15.19 3.28
N MET A 76 4.72 14.35 2.52
CA MET A 76 4.75 14.37 1.06
C MET A 76 3.65 15.26 0.48
N PRO A 77 3.87 15.85 -0.70
CA PRO A 77 2.79 16.52 -1.42
C PRO A 77 1.62 15.57 -1.68
N ALA A 78 0.39 16.04 -1.52
CA ALA A 78 -0.78 15.30 -1.99
C ALA A 78 -0.82 15.31 -3.53
N PRO A 79 -1.19 14.19 -4.18
CA PRO A 79 -1.62 12.90 -3.63
C PRO A 79 -0.49 11.84 -3.57
N VAL A 80 0.78 12.24 -3.57
CA VAL A 80 1.93 11.30 -3.64
C VAL A 80 1.96 10.35 -2.45
N GLY A 81 1.78 10.88 -1.23
CA GLY A 81 1.79 10.09 0.00
C GLY A 81 0.66 9.06 0.03
N GLU A 82 -0.52 9.44 -0.43
CA GLU A 82 -1.70 8.58 -0.52
C GLU A 82 -1.48 7.42 -1.51
N TYR A 83 -0.94 7.72 -2.68
CA TYR A 83 -0.67 6.70 -3.69
C TYR A 83 0.46 5.74 -3.28
N LEU A 84 1.47 6.28 -2.57
CA LEU A 84 2.54 5.47 -1.98
C LEU A 84 2.01 4.52 -0.90
N PHE A 85 1.12 5.01 -0.03
CA PHE A 85 0.46 4.21 0.99
C PHE A 85 -0.32 3.04 0.38
N ASP A 86 -1.20 3.29 -0.60
CA ASP A 86 -1.95 2.24 -1.29
C ASP A 86 -1.03 1.17 -1.89
N PHE A 87 0.05 1.60 -2.54
CA PHE A 87 0.99 0.67 -3.13
C PHE A 87 1.76 -0.14 -2.08
N ALA A 88 2.14 0.49 -0.96
CA ALA A 88 2.85 -0.18 0.12
C ALA A 88 1.97 -1.22 0.85
N VAL A 89 0.71 -0.96 1.02
CA VAL A 89 -0.24 -1.95 1.57
C VAL A 89 -0.27 -3.22 0.71
N ASN A 90 -0.20 -3.07 -0.61
CA ASN A 90 -0.24 -4.20 -1.54
C ASN A 90 1.10 -4.93 -1.69
N THR A 91 2.24 -4.22 -1.64
CA THR A 91 3.55 -4.79 -2.02
C THR A 91 4.60 -4.76 -0.90
N GLY A 92 4.27 -4.14 0.23
CA GLY A 92 5.19 -3.85 1.32
C GLY A 92 5.98 -2.55 1.11
N ILE A 93 6.40 -1.96 2.23
CA ILE A 93 7.05 -0.64 2.29
C ILE A 93 8.29 -0.57 1.39
N ARG A 94 9.17 -1.58 1.48
CA ARG A 94 10.45 -1.54 0.77
C ARG A 94 10.27 -1.45 -0.74
N GLN A 95 9.33 -2.23 -1.30
CA GLN A 95 9.05 -2.20 -2.74
C GLN A 95 8.41 -0.88 -3.15
N ALA A 96 7.47 -0.38 -2.36
CA ALA A 96 6.82 0.90 -2.64
C ALA A 96 7.83 2.05 -2.63
N VAL A 97 8.76 2.06 -1.66
CA VAL A 97 9.83 3.07 -1.61
C VAL A 97 10.76 2.98 -2.81
N LYS A 98 11.19 1.78 -3.23
CA LYS A 98 12.00 1.62 -4.45
C LYS A 98 11.31 2.19 -5.68
N THR A 99 10.01 1.96 -5.81
CA THR A 99 9.25 2.40 -6.98
C THR A 99 9.10 3.93 -7.02
N ILE A 100 8.82 4.58 -5.89
CA ILE A 100 8.77 6.06 -5.85
C ILE A 100 10.17 6.68 -6.04
N GLN A 101 11.24 6.02 -5.58
CA GLN A 101 12.61 6.45 -5.82
C GLN A 101 12.95 6.45 -7.32
N MET A 102 12.57 5.39 -8.05
CA MET A 102 12.71 5.36 -9.52
C MET A 102 11.94 6.48 -10.18
N ALA A 103 10.70 6.71 -9.77
CA ALA A 103 9.89 7.82 -10.28
C ALA A 103 10.49 9.20 -10.01
N ALA A 104 11.09 9.39 -8.84
CA ALA A 104 11.77 10.64 -8.44
C ALA A 104 13.20 10.78 -9.00
N GLY A 105 13.71 9.77 -9.72
CA GLY A 105 15.04 9.82 -10.34
C GLY A 105 16.21 9.72 -9.36
N VAL A 106 16.03 9.00 -8.25
CA VAL A 106 17.08 8.74 -7.25
C VAL A 106 17.38 7.26 -7.12
N ALA A 107 18.47 6.89 -6.43
CA ALA A 107 18.84 5.49 -6.21
C ALA A 107 17.71 4.72 -5.51
N ALA A 108 17.32 3.57 -6.08
CA ALA A 108 16.21 2.75 -5.60
C ALA A 108 16.69 1.71 -4.57
N ASP A 109 17.19 2.18 -3.43
CA ASP A 109 17.68 1.34 -2.32
C ASP A 109 16.56 0.81 -1.39
N GLY A 110 15.38 1.42 -1.46
CA GLY A 110 14.22 1.10 -0.62
C GLY A 110 14.27 1.73 0.77
N ILE A 111 15.11 2.77 0.95
CA ILE A 111 15.25 3.53 2.21
C ILE A 111 14.69 4.94 2.01
N LEU A 112 13.65 5.28 2.77
CA LEU A 112 13.02 6.59 2.69
C LEU A 112 13.79 7.62 3.52
N GLY A 113 14.90 8.11 2.97
CA GLY A 113 15.78 9.09 3.61
C GLY A 113 15.59 10.52 3.08
N PRO A 114 16.43 11.47 3.59
CA PRO A 114 16.37 12.88 3.19
C PRO A 114 16.53 13.11 1.68
N ILE A 115 17.36 12.30 1.01
CA ILE A 115 17.58 12.39 -0.45
C ILE A 115 16.28 12.11 -1.19
N THR A 116 15.60 11.00 -0.87
CA THR A 116 14.33 10.62 -1.48
C THR A 116 13.25 11.66 -1.19
N MET A 117 13.09 12.07 0.07
CA MET A 117 12.09 13.07 0.45
C MET A 117 12.35 14.44 -0.21
N GLY A 118 13.61 14.85 -0.32
CA GLY A 118 14.01 16.06 -1.03
C GLY A 118 13.69 15.98 -2.53
N ALA A 119 13.93 14.86 -3.17
CA ALA A 119 13.60 14.65 -4.58
C ALA A 119 12.07 14.71 -4.81
N ILE A 120 11.28 14.03 -3.99
CA ILE A 120 9.81 14.08 -4.06
C ILE A 120 9.30 15.52 -3.93
N ARG A 121 9.78 16.27 -2.95
CA ARG A 121 9.34 17.67 -2.71
C ARG A 121 9.71 18.65 -3.81
N ARG A 122 10.81 18.41 -4.55
CA ARG A 122 11.25 19.24 -5.68
C ARG A 122 10.63 18.86 -7.01
N SER A 123 10.02 17.70 -7.10
CA SER A 123 9.37 17.22 -8.32
C SER A 123 8.07 17.98 -8.59
N ASP A 124 7.78 18.20 -9.87
CA ASP A 124 6.41 18.49 -10.28
C ASP A 124 5.53 17.29 -9.91
N VAL A 125 4.46 17.56 -9.15
CA VAL A 125 3.59 16.50 -8.58
C VAL A 125 2.92 15.68 -9.68
N GLN A 126 2.45 16.33 -10.76
CA GLN A 126 1.77 15.62 -11.83
C GLN A 126 2.75 14.70 -12.57
N VAL A 127 3.92 15.21 -12.92
CA VAL A 127 4.97 14.43 -13.59
C VAL A 127 5.42 13.27 -12.71
N LEU A 128 5.62 13.50 -11.41
CA LEU A 128 5.99 12.45 -10.46
C LEU A 128 4.92 11.36 -10.38
N MET A 129 3.64 11.74 -10.30
CA MET A 129 2.53 10.80 -10.23
C MET A 129 2.42 9.92 -11.49
N TYR A 130 2.58 10.50 -12.69
CA TYR A 130 2.59 9.72 -13.94
C TYR A 130 3.77 8.75 -14.02
N LYS A 131 4.97 9.20 -13.61
CA LYS A 131 6.16 8.31 -13.53
C LYS A 131 5.94 7.20 -12.52
N PHE A 132 5.35 7.52 -11.35
CA PHE A 132 5.07 6.53 -10.32
C PHE A 132 4.05 5.50 -10.81
N LEU A 133 2.99 5.93 -11.49
CA LEU A 133 2.02 5.03 -12.13
C LEU A 133 2.71 4.08 -13.13
N ALA A 134 3.56 4.60 -14.02
CA ALA A 134 4.28 3.81 -14.99
C ALA A 134 5.18 2.74 -14.34
N HIS A 135 5.99 3.12 -13.34
CA HIS A 135 6.85 2.18 -12.61
C HIS A 135 6.05 1.16 -11.77
N ARG A 136 4.88 1.55 -11.24
CA ARG A 136 4.00 0.61 -10.53
C ARG A 136 3.41 -0.43 -11.49
N ILE A 137 2.98 -0.04 -12.68
CA ILE A 137 2.50 -0.96 -13.72
C ILE A 137 3.64 -1.90 -14.15
N ASP A 138 4.83 -1.34 -14.45
CA ASP A 138 6.01 -2.13 -14.84
C ASP A 138 6.39 -3.16 -13.79
N PHE A 139 6.32 -2.81 -12.50
CA PHE A 139 6.53 -3.75 -11.41
C PHE A 139 5.57 -4.95 -11.50
N TYR A 140 4.25 -4.72 -11.67
CA TYR A 140 3.28 -5.81 -11.75
C TYR A 140 3.45 -6.65 -13.02
N VAL A 141 3.77 -6.04 -14.15
CA VAL A 141 4.10 -6.75 -15.39
C VAL A 141 5.32 -7.65 -15.15
N THR A 142 6.37 -7.11 -14.58
CA THR A 142 7.63 -7.83 -14.33
C THR A 142 7.43 -9.03 -13.41
N ILE A 143 6.79 -8.86 -12.24
CA ILE A 143 6.59 -10.00 -11.32
C ILE A 143 5.65 -11.06 -11.90
N THR A 144 4.64 -10.65 -12.66
CA THR A 144 3.72 -11.59 -13.30
C THR A 144 4.40 -12.37 -14.41
N THR A 145 5.24 -11.72 -15.22
CA THR A 145 6.01 -12.39 -16.28
C THR A 145 7.01 -13.38 -15.69
N GLN A 146 7.72 -13.01 -14.63
CA GLN A 146 8.71 -13.86 -13.95
C GLN A 146 8.09 -15.03 -13.21
N ARG A 147 6.88 -14.88 -12.67
CA ARG A 147 6.19 -15.86 -11.83
C ARG A 147 4.75 -16.09 -12.28
N ARG A 148 4.56 -16.31 -13.57
CA ARG A 148 3.24 -16.39 -14.22
C ARG A 148 2.25 -17.29 -13.50
N ARG A 149 2.65 -18.54 -13.19
CA ARG A 149 1.78 -19.52 -12.51
C ARG A 149 1.25 -19.04 -11.15
N GLN A 150 1.99 -18.16 -10.47
CA GLN A 150 1.65 -17.67 -9.14
C GLN A 150 0.78 -16.40 -9.18
N PHE A 151 1.02 -15.49 -10.14
CA PHE A 151 0.49 -14.13 -10.10
C PHE A 151 -0.48 -13.76 -11.22
N GLU A 152 -0.63 -14.60 -12.26
CA GLU A 152 -1.50 -14.31 -13.40
C GLU A 152 -2.95 -14.04 -12.98
N VAL A 153 -3.47 -14.79 -12.01
CA VAL A 153 -4.85 -14.65 -11.51
C VAL A 153 -5.09 -13.30 -10.79
N PHE A 154 -4.05 -12.69 -10.25
CA PHE A 154 -4.14 -11.42 -9.52
C PHE A 154 -3.85 -10.19 -10.40
N PHE A 155 -3.21 -10.40 -11.55
CA PHE A 155 -2.67 -9.32 -12.38
C PHE A 155 -3.72 -8.27 -12.77
N LEU A 156 -4.85 -8.72 -13.30
CA LEU A 156 -5.93 -7.79 -13.70
C LEU A 156 -6.49 -6.99 -12.52
N GLY A 157 -6.60 -7.61 -11.35
CA GLY A 157 -7.03 -6.94 -10.14
C GLY A 157 -6.03 -5.85 -9.70
N TRP A 158 -4.74 -6.16 -9.75
CA TRP A 158 -3.69 -5.18 -9.42
C TRP A 158 -3.67 -3.99 -10.39
N ILE A 159 -3.80 -4.24 -11.70
CA ILE A 159 -3.83 -3.17 -12.70
C ILE A 159 -5.08 -2.31 -12.53
N ARG A 160 -6.26 -2.91 -12.35
CA ARG A 160 -7.50 -2.16 -12.10
C ARG A 160 -7.37 -1.27 -10.86
N ARG A 161 -6.98 -1.81 -9.71
CA ARG A 161 -6.74 -1.04 -8.48
C ARG A 161 -5.76 0.10 -8.72
N THR A 162 -4.65 -0.18 -9.42
CA THR A 162 -3.61 0.81 -9.73
C THR A 162 -4.17 2.02 -10.47
N ILE A 163 -4.98 1.78 -11.52
CA ILE A 163 -5.59 2.83 -12.35
C ILE A 163 -6.73 3.54 -11.60
N GLU A 164 -7.59 2.79 -10.91
CA GLU A 164 -8.73 3.36 -10.19
C GLU A 164 -8.28 4.29 -9.05
N VAL A 165 -7.33 3.83 -8.21
CA VAL A 165 -6.79 4.67 -7.13
C VAL A 165 -6.07 5.89 -7.67
N PHE A 166 -5.27 5.74 -8.74
CA PHE A 166 -4.62 6.86 -9.40
C PHE A 166 -5.65 7.90 -9.90
N SER A 167 -6.67 7.45 -10.62
CA SER A 167 -7.71 8.32 -11.18
C SER A 167 -8.49 9.05 -10.08
N LEU A 168 -8.86 8.34 -9.01
CA LEU A 168 -9.55 8.94 -7.86
C LEU A 168 -8.71 10.04 -7.21
N LEU A 169 -7.41 9.79 -7.01
CA LEU A 169 -6.53 10.77 -6.38
C LEU A 169 -6.23 11.96 -7.27
N MET A 170 -6.08 11.77 -8.58
CA MET A 170 -5.80 12.85 -9.53
C MET A 170 -7.03 13.71 -9.88
N SER A 171 -8.24 13.20 -9.67
CA SER A 171 -9.49 13.95 -9.88
C SER A 171 -9.87 14.88 -8.72
N GLN A 172 -9.24 14.73 -7.57
CA GLN A 172 -9.48 15.58 -6.39
C GLN A 172 -8.64 16.86 -6.54
N LYS A 173 -9.28 17.92 -7.05
CA LYS A 173 -8.72 19.28 -7.08
C LYS A 173 -9.01 20.02 -5.80
#